data_314030caa483a7d790f20af87e2b3b32
#
_entry.id   314030caa483a7d790f20af87e2b3b32
#
_cell.length_a   1.000
_cell.length_b   1.000
_cell.length_c   1.000
_cell.angle_alpha   90.00
_cell.angle_beta   90.00
_cell.angle_gamma   90.00
#
_symmetry.space_group_name_H-M   'P 1'
#
loop_
_entity.id
_entity.type
_entity.pdbx_description
1 polymer ?
#
loop_
_entity_poly.entity_id
_entity_poly.type
_entity_poly.pdbx_seq_one_letter_code
_entity_poly.pdbx_strand_id
1 'polypeptide(L)'
;KYPGLSLKIKVMLAKRIIPCLDVKDGKTVKGTKFVDFKEAGDPVLLGEIYSKEGADELVYLDITASSEGRSTFTDLVKRVASRIDIPFTVGGGVNSLQDIDRLLNVGADKVSLNSSALKNPQIIDDVAKKFGSQVCVIAIDANFENGNWVCYSNGGKVATQRTLFEWALEAAERGAGEVLFTSMTHDGTRSGYAHEALLELHRLLPIPIIASGGAGTKAHFKDAFL
;
A
#
# COMPACT_ATOMS: atom_id res chain seq x y z
N LYS A 1 -21.12 47.67 -10.63
CA LYS A 1 -21.41 46.24 -10.95
C LYS A 1 -20.11 45.62 -11.42
N TYR A 2 -19.44 44.88 -10.55
CA TYR A 2 -18.29 44.06 -10.91
C TYR A 2 -18.81 42.67 -11.18
N PRO A 3 -18.55 42.03 -12.35
CA PRO A 3 -18.93 40.65 -12.57
C PRO A 3 -17.96 39.79 -11.77
N GLY A 4 -18.54 38.91 -10.91
CA GLY A 4 -17.81 38.03 -10.05
C GLY A 4 -16.95 37.07 -10.87
N LEU A 5 -15.63 37.20 -10.75
CA LEU A 5 -14.69 36.12 -11.10
C LEU A 5 -14.83 35.01 -10.05
N SER A 6 -15.60 33.96 -10.37
CA SER A 6 -15.52 32.71 -9.66
C SER A 6 -14.17 32.06 -9.98
N LEU A 7 -13.15 32.34 -9.16
CA LEU A 7 -11.93 31.53 -9.13
C LEU A 7 -12.33 30.13 -8.67
N LYS A 8 -12.52 29.21 -9.60
CA LYS A 8 -12.48 27.79 -9.29
C LYS A 8 -11.03 27.48 -8.88
N ILE A 9 -10.76 27.55 -7.57
CA ILE A 9 -9.53 27.01 -7.01
C ILE A 9 -9.58 25.52 -7.29
N LYS A 10 -8.87 25.08 -8.34
CA LYS A 10 -8.61 23.68 -8.58
C LYS A 10 -7.66 23.28 -7.46
N VAL A 11 -8.20 22.69 -6.38
CA VAL A 11 -7.38 22.09 -5.32
C VAL A 11 -6.59 20.98 -6.01
N MET A 12 -5.36 21.24 -6.37
CA MET A 12 -4.43 20.23 -6.81
C MET A 12 -4.01 19.47 -5.56
N LEU A 13 -4.54 18.27 -5.38
CA LEU A 13 -4.00 17.33 -4.38
C LEU A 13 -2.54 17.11 -4.72
N ALA A 14 -1.65 17.35 -3.76
CA ALA A 14 -0.23 17.05 -3.93
C ALA A 14 -0.07 15.54 -4.16
N LYS A 15 0.78 15.19 -5.11
CA LYS A 15 1.15 13.79 -5.36
C LYS A 15 2.13 13.36 -4.27
N ARG A 16 2.03 12.12 -3.81
CA ARG A 16 2.83 11.57 -2.72
C ARG A 16 3.88 10.60 -3.26
N ILE A 17 5.10 10.69 -2.74
CA ILE A 17 6.15 9.69 -2.93
C ILE A 17 6.25 8.88 -1.64
N ILE A 18 5.98 7.59 -1.76
CA ILE A 18 5.77 6.69 -0.63
C ILE A 18 6.75 5.52 -0.74
N PRO A 19 7.92 5.55 -0.08
CA PRO A 19 8.79 4.38 0.02
C PRO A 19 8.07 3.22 0.70
N CYS A 20 8.18 2.02 0.08
CA CYS A 20 7.64 0.78 0.62
C CYS A 20 8.79 -0.14 1.02
N LEU A 21 8.79 -0.59 2.27
CA LEU A 21 9.82 -1.42 2.87
C LEU A 21 9.23 -2.78 3.24
N ASP A 22 9.71 -3.82 2.56
CA ASP A 22 9.42 -5.19 2.98
C ASP A 22 10.27 -5.55 4.18
N VAL A 23 9.64 -6.03 5.23
CA VAL A 23 10.31 -6.46 6.47
C VAL A 23 10.19 -7.97 6.62
N LYS A 24 11.31 -8.63 6.82
CA LYS A 24 11.40 -10.05 7.12
C LYS A 24 12.29 -10.25 8.34
N ASP A 25 11.75 -10.95 9.36
CA ASP A 25 12.47 -11.25 10.60
C ASP A 25 13.13 -10.00 11.23
N GLY A 26 12.42 -8.84 11.20
CA GLY A 26 12.86 -7.57 11.78
C GLY A 26 13.88 -6.78 10.94
N LYS A 27 14.20 -7.22 9.73
CA LYS A 27 15.14 -6.54 8.81
C LYS A 27 14.44 -6.14 7.52
N THR A 28 14.83 -5.00 6.97
CA THR A 28 14.37 -4.63 5.62
C THR A 28 15.03 -5.52 4.59
N VAL A 29 14.22 -6.02 3.67
CA VAL A 29 14.68 -6.86 2.56
C VAL A 29 14.23 -6.29 1.23
N LYS A 30 14.93 -6.62 0.16
CA LYS A 30 14.57 -6.31 -1.21
C LYS A 30 14.56 -7.58 -2.04
N GLY A 31 13.41 -7.89 -2.62
CA GLY A 31 13.24 -8.97 -3.59
C GLY A 31 13.10 -8.44 -5.02
N THR A 32 13.09 -9.35 -5.98
CA THR A 32 12.68 -9.11 -7.37
C THR A 32 11.55 -10.08 -7.67
N LYS A 33 10.39 -9.59 -8.12
CA LYS A 33 9.20 -10.41 -8.37
C LYS A 33 8.84 -11.33 -7.18
N PHE A 34 8.91 -10.80 -5.95
CA PHE A 34 8.59 -11.50 -4.70
C PHE A 34 9.50 -12.70 -4.35
N VAL A 35 10.69 -12.78 -4.95
CA VAL A 35 11.71 -13.82 -4.67
C VAL A 35 13.10 -13.21 -4.49
N ASP A 36 14.08 -14.03 -4.12
CA ASP A 36 15.50 -13.66 -3.98
C ASP A 36 15.75 -12.46 -3.05
N PHE A 37 15.15 -12.50 -1.86
CA PHE A 37 15.26 -11.43 -0.88
C PHE A 37 16.70 -11.26 -0.38
N LYS A 38 17.22 -10.02 -0.49
CA LYS A 38 18.50 -9.58 0.07
C LYS A 38 18.26 -8.57 1.16
N GLU A 39 19.02 -8.62 2.24
CA GLU A 39 18.98 -7.64 3.31
C GLU A 39 19.35 -6.25 2.77
N ALA A 40 18.54 -5.24 3.08
CA ALA A 40 18.70 -3.86 2.63
C ALA A 40 19.03 -2.90 3.79
N GLY A 41 18.90 -3.33 5.05
CA GLY A 41 19.27 -2.55 6.22
C GLY A 41 18.27 -2.61 7.38
N ASP A 42 18.54 -1.80 8.40
CA ASP A 42 17.65 -1.64 9.56
C ASP A 42 16.41 -0.82 9.16
N PRO A 43 15.19 -1.34 9.37
CA PRO A 43 13.96 -0.66 8.96
C PRO A 43 13.71 0.67 9.68
N VAL A 44 14.14 0.81 10.94
CA VAL A 44 13.98 2.05 11.69
C VAL A 44 14.90 3.15 11.14
N LEU A 45 16.15 2.79 10.88
CA LEU A 45 17.12 3.73 10.30
C LEU A 45 16.72 4.15 8.88
N LEU A 46 16.26 3.21 8.05
CA LEU A 46 15.79 3.53 6.71
C LEU A 46 14.56 4.43 6.73
N GLY A 47 13.61 4.19 7.64
CA GLY A 47 12.46 5.08 7.81
C GLY A 47 12.85 6.50 8.19
N GLU A 48 13.79 6.66 9.14
CA GLU A 48 14.34 7.96 9.53
C GLU A 48 15.03 8.67 8.35
N ILE A 49 15.80 7.94 7.55
CA ILE A 49 16.46 8.47 6.35
C ILE A 49 15.43 8.96 5.35
N TYR A 50 14.43 8.13 4.99
CA TYR A 50 13.42 8.52 4.02
C TYR A 50 12.57 9.70 4.50
N SER A 51 12.21 9.76 5.79
CA SER A 51 11.50 10.90 6.37
C SER A 51 12.33 12.20 6.23
N LYS A 52 13.63 12.16 6.56
CA LYS A 52 14.53 13.31 6.39
C LYS A 52 14.79 13.71 4.94
N GLU A 53 14.79 12.76 4.02
CA GLU A 53 14.93 13.00 2.57
C GLU A 53 13.65 13.53 1.92
N GLY A 54 12.57 13.68 2.70
CA GLY A 54 11.33 14.31 2.25
C GLY A 54 10.31 13.36 1.61
N ALA A 55 10.30 12.08 2.01
CA ALA A 55 9.19 11.21 1.70
C ALA A 55 7.89 11.73 2.32
N ASP A 56 6.78 11.60 1.61
CA ASP A 56 5.47 12.09 2.07
C ASP A 56 4.79 11.12 3.04
N GLU A 57 5.01 9.82 2.86
CA GLU A 57 4.53 8.71 3.70
C GLU A 57 5.51 7.55 3.60
N LEU A 58 5.34 6.55 4.49
CA LEU A 58 6.04 5.26 4.40
C LEU A 58 5.05 4.10 4.41
N VAL A 59 5.44 2.97 3.80
CA VAL A 59 4.72 1.69 3.92
C VAL A 59 5.71 0.65 4.45
N TYR A 60 5.28 -0.09 5.48
CA TYR A 60 6.00 -1.26 5.99
C TYR A 60 5.15 -2.51 5.81
N LEU A 61 5.67 -3.50 5.11
CA LEU A 61 4.99 -4.77 4.86
C LEU A 61 5.76 -5.90 5.55
N ASP A 62 5.17 -6.49 6.58
CA ASP A 62 5.70 -7.70 7.19
C ASP A 62 5.46 -8.90 6.26
N ILE A 63 6.52 -9.43 5.71
CA ILE A 63 6.49 -10.64 4.87
C ILE A 63 6.95 -11.89 5.63
N THR A 64 7.07 -11.79 6.97
CA THR A 64 7.42 -12.91 7.85
C THR A 64 6.26 -13.89 7.95
N ALA A 65 6.51 -15.17 7.72
CA ALA A 65 5.47 -16.19 7.67
C ALA A 65 5.01 -16.71 9.07
N SER A 66 5.67 -16.32 10.17
CA SER A 66 5.46 -16.93 11.49
C SER A 66 4.57 -16.10 12.44
N SER A 67 3.86 -16.79 13.33
CA SER A 67 3.07 -16.15 14.40
C SER A 67 3.94 -15.44 15.46
N GLU A 68 5.17 -15.90 15.67
CA GLU A 68 6.14 -15.28 16.59
C GLU A 68 6.66 -13.95 16.05
N GLY A 69 6.69 -13.76 14.73
CA GLY A 69 7.06 -12.50 14.10
C GLY A 69 6.14 -11.32 14.41
N ARG A 70 4.88 -11.56 14.83
CA ARG A 70 3.90 -10.48 15.06
C ARG A 70 4.24 -9.59 16.25
N SER A 71 4.73 -10.13 17.36
CA SER A 71 5.16 -9.30 18.50
C SER A 71 6.39 -8.49 18.15
N THR A 72 7.35 -9.10 17.49
CA THR A 72 8.56 -8.44 16.98
C THR A 72 8.23 -7.32 16.01
N PHE A 73 7.24 -7.55 15.13
CA PHE A 73 6.79 -6.53 14.18
C PHE A 73 6.05 -5.36 14.85
N THR A 74 5.21 -5.63 15.87
CA THR A 74 4.56 -4.59 16.67
C THR A 74 5.58 -3.71 17.39
N ASP A 75 6.63 -4.31 17.97
CA ASP A 75 7.73 -3.56 18.59
C ASP A 75 8.52 -2.73 17.56
N LEU A 76 8.72 -3.26 16.37
CA LEU A 76 9.32 -2.52 15.27
C LEU A 76 8.48 -1.30 14.90
N VAL A 77 7.16 -1.46 14.72
CA VAL A 77 6.23 -0.36 14.42
C VAL A 77 6.34 0.75 15.47
N LYS A 78 6.36 0.41 16.76
CA LYS A 78 6.56 1.38 17.84
C LYS A 78 7.88 2.12 17.74
N ARG A 79 8.97 1.42 17.41
CA ARG A 79 10.30 2.04 17.23
C ARG A 79 10.32 2.98 16.03
N VAL A 80 9.71 2.60 14.92
CA VAL A 80 9.56 3.45 13.72
C VAL A 80 8.77 4.70 14.07
N ALA A 81 7.57 4.56 14.67
CA ALA A 81 6.71 5.66 15.08
C ALA A 81 7.41 6.72 15.96
N SER A 82 8.40 6.28 16.77
CA SER A 82 9.18 7.20 17.62
C SER A 82 10.29 7.96 16.89
N ARG A 83 10.54 7.68 15.61
CA ARG A 83 11.68 8.20 14.84
C ARG A 83 11.31 8.99 13.60
N ILE A 84 10.07 8.89 13.16
CA ILE A 84 9.56 9.58 11.97
C ILE A 84 8.42 10.52 12.36
N ASP A 85 8.23 11.57 11.57
CA ASP A 85 7.19 12.59 11.72
C ASP A 85 6.25 12.66 10.50
N ILE A 86 6.34 11.68 9.61
CA ILE A 86 5.47 11.52 8.45
C ILE A 86 4.53 10.32 8.66
N PRO A 87 3.33 10.32 8.06
CA PRO A 87 2.40 9.21 8.18
C PRO A 87 3.00 7.90 7.66
N PHE A 88 2.61 6.78 8.27
CA PHE A 88 3.00 5.48 7.74
C PHE A 88 1.92 4.42 7.84
N THR A 89 1.91 3.59 6.83
CA THR A 89 1.02 2.45 6.67
C THR A 89 1.74 1.17 7.04
N VAL A 90 1.06 0.29 7.74
CA VAL A 90 1.59 -1.01 8.18
C VAL A 90 0.75 -2.14 7.63
N GLY A 91 1.39 -3.12 6.99
CA GLY A 91 0.72 -4.30 6.43
C GLY A 91 1.48 -5.58 6.69
N GLY A 92 0.92 -6.69 6.22
CA GLY A 92 1.47 -8.02 6.42
C GLY A 92 0.89 -8.71 7.65
N GLY A 93 0.28 -9.88 7.44
CA GLY A 93 -0.26 -10.71 8.51
C GLY A 93 -1.43 -10.12 9.32
N VAL A 94 -1.99 -9.00 8.93
CA VAL A 94 -3.13 -8.35 9.61
C VAL A 94 -4.41 -9.09 9.26
N ASN A 95 -5.07 -9.72 10.25
CA ASN A 95 -6.21 -10.60 10.03
C ASN A 95 -7.46 -10.27 10.86
N SER A 96 -7.36 -9.36 11.81
CA SER A 96 -8.43 -9.06 12.76
C SER A 96 -8.47 -7.59 13.16
N LEU A 97 -9.62 -7.13 13.67
CA LEU A 97 -9.74 -5.80 14.25
C LEU A 97 -8.84 -5.60 15.48
N GLN A 98 -8.49 -6.67 16.20
CA GLN A 98 -7.56 -6.60 17.31
C GLN A 98 -6.12 -6.35 16.83
N ASP A 99 -5.70 -6.96 15.71
CA ASP A 99 -4.38 -6.68 15.13
C ASP A 99 -4.30 -5.23 14.69
N ILE A 100 -5.34 -4.72 14.06
CA ILE A 100 -5.44 -3.32 13.61
C ILE A 100 -5.38 -2.37 14.80
N ASP A 101 -6.21 -2.59 15.81
CA ASP A 101 -6.23 -1.79 17.03
C ASP A 101 -4.85 -1.73 17.69
N ARG A 102 -4.16 -2.86 17.77
CA ARG A 102 -2.79 -2.96 18.32
C ARG A 102 -1.80 -2.12 17.52
N LEU A 103 -1.83 -2.21 16.19
CA LEU A 103 -0.91 -1.47 15.32
C LEU A 103 -1.15 0.05 15.38
N LEU A 104 -2.41 0.49 15.40
CA LEU A 104 -2.77 1.90 15.55
C LEU A 104 -2.33 2.44 16.93
N ASN A 105 -2.53 1.66 18.00
CA ASN A 105 -2.14 2.06 19.36
C ASN A 105 -0.62 2.19 19.56
N VAL A 106 0.20 1.53 18.74
CA VAL A 106 1.66 1.69 18.78
C VAL A 106 2.20 2.72 17.80
N GLY A 107 1.32 3.39 17.06
CA GLY A 107 1.65 4.57 16.28
C GLY A 107 1.53 4.46 14.76
N ALA A 108 1.01 3.35 14.21
CA ALA A 108 0.66 3.30 12.79
C ALA A 108 -0.52 4.23 12.49
N ASP A 109 -0.47 4.94 11.36
CA ASP A 109 -1.58 5.81 10.91
C ASP A 109 -2.61 5.04 10.09
N LYS A 110 -2.16 4.06 9.31
CA LYS A 110 -2.99 3.24 8.42
C LYS A 110 -2.57 1.78 8.49
N VAL A 111 -3.49 0.91 8.11
CA VAL A 111 -3.22 -0.52 7.96
C VAL A 111 -3.49 -0.97 6.53
N SER A 112 -2.62 -1.85 6.03
CA SER A 112 -2.76 -2.44 4.69
C SER A 112 -3.24 -3.88 4.80
N LEU A 113 -4.34 -4.19 4.12
CA LEU A 113 -4.96 -5.50 4.07
C LEU A 113 -4.88 -6.06 2.64
N ASN A 114 -4.49 -7.33 2.50
CA ASN A 114 -4.53 -8.07 1.23
C ASN A 114 -5.26 -9.42 1.45
N SER A 115 -4.53 -10.47 1.82
CA SER A 115 -5.05 -11.84 1.90
C SER A 115 -6.25 -12.00 2.85
N SER A 116 -6.26 -11.28 3.96
CA SER A 116 -7.39 -11.29 4.90
C SER A 116 -8.65 -10.70 4.29
N ALA A 117 -8.52 -9.60 3.55
CA ALA A 117 -9.64 -8.95 2.88
C ALA A 117 -10.13 -9.78 1.68
N LEU A 118 -9.22 -10.37 0.89
CA LEU A 118 -9.60 -11.30 -0.21
C LEU A 118 -10.38 -12.51 0.31
N LYS A 119 -10.00 -13.05 1.48
CA LYS A 119 -10.64 -14.20 2.13
C LYS A 119 -11.97 -13.82 2.79
N ASN A 120 -12.03 -12.68 3.45
CA ASN A 120 -13.21 -12.16 4.15
C ASN A 120 -13.35 -10.66 3.92
N PRO A 121 -14.05 -10.23 2.85
CA PRO A 121 -14.24 -8.81 2.52
C PRO A 121 -14.93 -7.99 3.61
N GLN A 122 -15.72 -8.62 4.50
CA GLN A 122 -16.40 -7.96 5.60
C GLN A 122 -15.42 -7.21 6.53
N ILE A 123 -14.15 -7.62 6.59
CA ILE A 123 -13.15 -6.91 7.39
C ILE A 123 -12.98 -5.45 6.97
N ILE A 124 -13.21 -5.12 5.69
CA ILE A 124 -13.12 -3.74 5.18
C ILE A 124 -14.23 -2.89 5.79
N ASP A 125 -15.47 -3.38 5.76
CA ASP A 125 -16.64 -2.72 6.37
C ASP A 125 -16.43 -2.49 7.87
N ASP A 126 -15.92 -3.51 8.56
CA ASP A 126 -15.68 -3.47 10.00
C ASP A 126 -14.59 -2.45 10.37
N VAL A 127 -13.51 -2.37 9.57
CA VAL A 127 -12.44 -1.37 9.75
C VAL A 127 -12.96 0.03 9.49
N ALA A 128 -13.64 0.25 8.37
CA ALA A 128 -14.19 1.54 8.00
C ALA A 128 -15.19 2.05 9.07
N LYS A 129 -16.01 1.15 9.59
CA LYS A 129 -16.98 1.47 10.64
C LYS A 129 -16.33 1.81 11.98
N LYS A 130 -15.28 1.06 12.38
CA LYS A 130 -14.67 1.20 13.71
C LYS A 130 -13.63 2.31 13.77
N PHE A 131 -12.81 2.44 12.71
CA PHE A 131 -11.64 3.31 12.71
C PHE A 131 -11.72 4.44 11.67
N GLY A 132 -12.66 4.37 10.74
CA GLY A 132 -12.78 5.27 9.59
C GLY A 132 -12.08 4.73 8.34
N SER A 133 -12.63 5.09 7.18
CA SER A 133 -12.09 4.67 5.86
C SER A 133 -10.63 5.04 5.67
N GLN A 134 -10.20 6.20 6.18
CA GLN A 134 -8.83 6.72 6.05
C GLN A 134 -7.75 5.80 6.64
N VAL A 135 -8.13 4.88 7.54
CA VAL A 135 -7.22 3.88 8.14
C VAL A 135 -7.02 2.68 7.25
N CYS A 136 -7.97 2.38 6.35
CA CYS A 136 -8.02 1.15 5.57
C CYS A 136 -7.40 1.32 4.20
N VAL A 137 -6.23 0.73 3.98
CA VAL A 137 -5.57 0.61 2.68
C VAL A 137 -5.74 -0.82 2.18
N ILE A 138 -6.29 -1.01 0.98
CA ILE A 138 -6.35 -2.34 0.37
C ILE A 138 -5.18 -2.53 -0.58
N ALA A 139 -4.25 -3.41 -0.19
CA ALA A 139 -3.16 -3.83 -1.06
C ALA A 139 -3.67 -4.89 -2.04
N ILE A 140 -3.40 -4.68 -3.31
CA ILE A 140 -3.77 -5.57 -4.41
C ILE A 140 -2.51 -5.91 -5.20
N ASP A 141 -2.02 -7.13 -5.01
CA ASP A 141 -1.00 -7.69 -5.87
C ASP A 141 -1.72 -8.33 -7.05
N ALA A 142 -1.45 -7.88 -8.28
CA ALA A 142 -2.07 -8.49 -9.44
C ALA A 142 -1.07 -8.73 -10.57
N ASN A 143 -1.28 -9.83 -11.29
CA ASN A 143 -0.51 -10.22 -12.46
C ASN A 143 -1.39 -10.20 -13.72
N PHE A 144 -0.81 -9.79 -14.85
CA PHE A 144 -1.53 -9.80 -16.13
C PHE A 144 -1.37 -11.15 -16.80
N GLU A 145 -2.47 -11.91 -16.90
CA GLU A 145 -2.51 -13.28 -17.40
C GLU A 145 -3.71 -13.50 -18.31
N ASN A 146 -3.47 -14.10 -19.46
CA ASN A 146 -4.55 -14.45 -20.42
C ASN A 146 -5.51 -13.30 -20.74
N GLY A 147 -4.97 -12.07 -20.82
CA GLY A 147 -5.77 -10.87 -21.12
C GLY A 147 -6.47 -10.23 -19.91
N ASN A 148 -6.28 -10.73 -18.70
CA ASN A 148 -6.89 -10.22 -17.47
C ASN A 148 -5.86 -9.95 -16.37
N TRP A 149 -6.18 -9.01 -15.50
CA TRP A 149 -5.45 -8.77 -14.26
C TRP A 149 -6.02 -9.65 -13.14
N VAL A 150 -5.28 -10.68 -12.74
CA VAL A 150 -5.67 -11.64 -11.70
C VAL A 150 -5.07 -11.21 -10.36
N CYS A 151 -5.90 -11.12 -9.29
CA CYS A 151 -5.44 -10.80 -7.95
C CYS A 151 -4.76 -12.01 -7.29
N TYR A 152 -3.69 -11.72 -6.54
CA TYR A 152 -2.91 -12.70 -5.81
C TYR A 152 -2.98 -12.47 -4.30
N SER A 153 -2.94 -13.54 -3.55
CA SER A 153 -2.85 -13.58 -2.09
C SER A 153 -1.52 -14.18 -1.63
N ASN A 154 -1.30 -14.18 -0.30
CA ASN A 154 -0.13 -14.78 0.33
C ASN A 154 1.22 -14.27 -0.21
N GLY A 155 1.34 -12.94 -0.38
CA GLY A 155 2.57 -12.34 -0.89
C GLY A 155 2.85 -12.76 -2.33
N GLY A 156 1.85 -12.73 -3.19
CA GLY A 156 1.97 -13.04 -4.62
C GLY A 156 2.09 -14.53 -4.97
N LYS A 157 1.83 -15.44 -4.01
CA LYS A 157 2.04 -16.89 -4.21
C LYS A 157 0.81 -17.64 -4.69
N VAL A 158 -0.39 -17.13 -4.42
CA VAL A 158 -1.65 -17.85 -4.70
C VAL A 158 -2.56 -16.96 -5.53
N ALA A 159 -2.78 -17.36 -6.79
CA ALA A 159 -3.76 -16.74 -7.67
C ALA A 159 -5.17 -16.94 -7.10
N THR A 160 -6.00 -15.92 -7.19
CA THR A 160 -7.40 -15.97 -6.77
C THR A 160 -8.34 -15.99 -7.99
N GLN A 161 -9.62 -16.10 -7.76
CA GLN A 161 -10.63 -15.97 -8.81
C GLN A 161 -11.07 -14.51 -9.05
N ARG A 162 -10.49 -13.55 -8.30
CA ARG A 162 -10.86 -12.13 -8.39
C ARG A 162 -9.98 -11.40 -9.39
N THR A 163 -10.60 -10.51 -10.16
CA THR A 163 -9.89 -9.59 -11.03
C THR A 163 -9.56 -8.28 -10.31
N LEU A 164 -8.52 -7.57 -10.76
CA LEU A 164 -8.08 -6.30 -10.18
C LEU A 164 -9.21 -5.28 -10.09
N PHE A 165 -9.92 -5.06 -11.20
CA PHE A 165 -10.89 -3.97 -11.30
C PHE A 165 -12.15 -4.24 -10.47
N GLU A 166 -12.67 -5.47 -10.52
CA GLU A 166 -13.82 -5.88 -9.73
C GLU A 166 -13.51 -5.83 -8.23
N TRP A 167 -12.33 -6.33 -7.84
CA TRP A 167 -11.93 -6.33 -6.44
C TRP A 167 -11.66 -4.93 -5.91
N ALA A 168 -11.00 -4.08 -6.67
CA ALA A 168 -10.73 -2.70 -6.27
C ALA A 168 -12.03 -1.89 -6.10
N LEU A 169 -13.00 -2.09 -7.00
CA LEU A 169 -14.31 -1.44 -6.90
C LEU A 169 -15.08 -1.95 -5.66
N GLU A 170 -15.17 -3.27 -5.45
CA GLU A 170 -15.80 -3.85 -4.26
C GLU A 170 -15.15 -3.32 -2.98
N ALA A 171 -13.82 -3.24 -2.93
CA ALA A 171 -13.10 -2.73 -1.76
C ALA A 171 -13.43 -1.26 -1.47
N ALA A 172 -13.52 -0.42 -2.50
CA ALA A 172 -13.90 0.98 -2.36
C ALA A 172 -15.36 1.12 -1.86
N GLU A 173 -16.30 0.35 -2.41
CA GLU A 173 -17.71 0.33 -2.00
C GLU A 173 -17.89 -0.12 -0.55
N ARG A 174 -17.04 -1.03 -0.06
CA ARG A 174 -17.02 -1.48 1.34
C ARG A 174 -16.39 -0.49 2.31
N GLY A 175 -15.78 0.60 1.80
CA GLY A 175 -15.23 1.66 2.63
C GLY A 175 -13.71 1.66 2.78
N ALA A 176 -12.96 1.05 1.86
CA ALA A 176 -11.53 1.28 1.75
C ALA A 176 -11.24 2.77 1.51
N GLY A 177 -10.21 3.31 2.16
CA GLY A 177 -9.79 4.70 1.99
C GLY A 177 -8.80 4.89 0.86
N GLU A 178 -7.98 3.88 0.57
CA GLU A 178 -6.97 3.89 -0.50
C GLU A 178 -6.76 2.48 -1.06
N VAL A 179 -6.31 2.41 -2.30
CA VAL A 179 -5.84 1.17 -2.95
C VAL A 179 -4.34 1.28 -3.20
N LEU A 180 -3.56 0.32 -2.70
CA LEU A 180 -2.15 0.11 -3.05
C LEU A 180 -2.07 -1.00 -4.10
N PHE A 181 -1.95 -0.61 -5.36
CA PHE A 181 -1.86 -1.57 -6.47
C PHE A 181 -0.42 -1.88 -6.82
N THR A 182 0.01 -3.14 -6.65
CA THR A 182 1.31 -3.65 -7.08
C THR A 182 1.14 -4.50 -8.34
N SER A 183 1.72 -4.03 -9.45
CA SER A 183 1.83 -4.82 -10.66
C SER A 183 2.96 -5.84 -10.52
N MET A 184 2.62 -7.11 -10.33
CA MET A 184 3.61 -8.21 -10.24
C MET A 184 4.37 -8.39 -11.55
N THR A 185 3.73 -8.11 -12.69
CA THR A 185 4.36 -8.15 -14.02
C THR A 185 5.51 -7.14 -14.13
N HIS A 186 5.38 -5.96 -13.49
CA HIS A 186 6.36 -4.87 -13.57
C HIS A 186 7.30 -4.81 -12.37
N ASP A 187 6.97 -5.45 -11.25
CA ASP A 187 7.76 -5.36 -10.03
C ASP A 187 9.20 -5.83 -10.24
N GLY A 188 10.16 -5.00 -9.78
CA GLY A 188 11.59 -5.22 -9.93
C GLY A 188 12.17 -5.01 -11.33
N THR A 189 11.33 -4.79 -12.37
CA THR A 189 11.81 -4.65 -13.77
C THR A 189 12.44 -3.30 -14.08
N ARG A 190 12.09 -2.25 -13.31
CA ARG A 190 12.48 -0.85 -13.55
C ARG A 190 12.05 -0.29 -14.91
N SER A 191 11.02 -0.88 -15.55
CA SER A 191 10.55 -0.51 -16.89
C SER A 191 9.38 0.49 -16.89
N GLY A 192 8.95 0.95 -15.73
CA GLY A 192 7.79 1.81 -15.53
C GLY A 192 6.60 1.08 -14.90
N TYR A 193 5.60 1.84 -14.52
CA TYR A 193 4.37 1.33 -13.92
C TYR A 193 3.41 0.73 -14.97
N ALA A 194 2.42 -0.03 -14.52
CA ALA A 194 1.34 -0.55 -15.37
C ALA A 194 0.32 0.56 -15.70
N HIS A 195 0.68 1.51 -16.58
CA HIS A 195 -0.08 2.73 -16.84
C HIS A 195 -1.52 2.48 -17.27
N GLU A 196 -1.78 1.51 -18.15
CA GLU A 196 -3.13 1.19 -18.61
C GLU A 196 -4.03 0.74 -17.45
N ALA A 197 -3.50 -0.11 -16.56
CA ALA A 197 -4.25 -0.57 -15.39
C ALA A 197 -4.48 0.58 -14.38
N LEU A 198 -3.48 1.44 -14.16
CA LEU A 198 -3.61 2.60 -13.28
C LEU A 198 -4.64 3.61 -13.82
N LEU A 199 -4.66 3.85 -15.12
CA LEU A 199 -5.63 4.72 -15.76
C LEU A 199 -7.05 4.18 -15.61
N GLU A 200 -7.24 2.88 -15.79
CA GLU A 200 -8.55 2.25 -15.61
C GLU A 200 -9.00 2.27 -14.16
N LEU A 201 -8.10 1.95 -13.20
CA LEU A 201 -8.39 2.10 -11.77
C LEU A 201 -8.79 3.54 -11.42
N HIS A 202 -8.08 4.55 -11.98
CA HIS A 202 -8.38 5.95 -11.74
C HIS A 202 -9.76 6.38 -12.26
N ARG A 203 -10.24 5.76 -13.34
CA ARG A 203 -11.59 6.01 -13.88
C ARG A 203 -12.68 5.37 -13.03
N LEU A 204 -12.40 4.20 -12.45
CA LEU A 204 -13.36 3.40 -11.71
C LEU A 204 -13.50 3.82 -10.25
N LEU A 205 -12.40 4.25 -9.61
CA LEU A 205 -12.35 4.43 -8.17
C LEU A 205 -12.50 5.89 -7.73
N PRO A 206 -13.37 6.18 -6.75
CA PRO A 206 -13.49 7.51 -6.15
C PRO A 206 -12.42 7.77 -5.06
N ILE A 207 -11.54 6.83 -4.79
CA ILE A 207 -10.51 6.87 -3.74
C ILE A 207 -9.10 6.91 -4.35
N PRO A 208 -8.09 7.40 -3.59
CA PRO A 208 -6.71 7.44 -4.06
C PRO A 208 -6.15 6.06 -4.41
N ILE A 209 -5.25 6.05 -5.41
CA ILE A 209 -4.51 4.86 -5.83
C ILE A 209 -3.02 5.13 -5.63
N ILE A 210 -2.34 4.21 -4.97
CA ILE A 210 -0.89 4.19 -4.81
C ILE A 210 -0.35 3.20 -5.83
N ALA A 211 0.42 3.70 -6.80
CA ALA A 211 1.05 2.87 -7.82
C ALA A 211 2.31 2.19 -7.26
N SER A 212 2.42 0.88 -7.42
CA SER A 212 3.56 0.08 -6.99
C SER A 212 3.98 -0.94 -8.06
N GLY A 213 5.28 -1.26 -8.08
CA GLY A 213 5.88 -2.18 -9.05
C GLY A 213 6.27 -1.51 -10.37
N GLY A 214 7.58 -1.52 -10.69
CA GLY A 214 8.12 -1.10 -11.98
C GLY A 214 8.88 0.23 -12.00
N ALA A 215 8.82 1.06 -10.98
CA ALA A 215 9.57 2.32 -10.95
C ALA A 215 11.09 2.10 -11.03
N GLY A 216 11.77 2.84 -11.89
CA GLY A 216 13.23 2.75 -12.06
C GLY A 216 13.89 4.10 -12.27
N THR A 217 13.13 5.12 -12.67
CA THR A 217 13.63 6.47 -12.92
C THR A 217 12.64 7.52 -12.44
N LYS A 218 13.10 8.77 -12.29
CA LYS A 218 12.22 9.91 -11.95
C LYS A 218 11.14 10.15 -13.02
N ALA A 219 11.41 9.82 -14.28
CA ALA A 219 10.45 9.93 -15.37
C ALA A 219 9.23 9.03 -15.12
N HIS A 220 9.43 7.80 -14.61
CA HIS A 220 8.33 6.88 -14.32
C HIS A 220 7.34 7.44 -13.29
N PHE A 221 7.82 8.17 -12.27
CA PHE A 221 6.93 8.86 -11.32
C PHE A 221 6.13 9.97 -11.99
N LYS A 222 6.80 10.80 -12.83
CA LYS A 222 6.12 11.85 -13.60
C LYS A 222 5.02 11.26 -14.47
N ASP A 223 5.32 10.18 -15.20
CA ASP A 223 4.36 9.56 -16.11
C ASP A 223 3.15 8.97 -15.36
N ALA A 224 3.34 8.46 -14.13
CA ALA A 224 2.23 7.98 -13.29
C ALA A 224 1.33 9.10 -12.75
N PHE A 225 1.78 10.37 -12.77
CA PHE A 225 1.04 11.52 -12.26
C PHE A 225 0.27 12.29 -13.33
N LEU A 226 0.57 12.04 -14.60
CA LEU A 226 -0.07 12.70 -15.76
C LEU A 226 -1.27 11.92 -16.27
#